data_63d4d1bd22b230ef49b29f836fc818c0
#
_entry.id   63d4d1bd22b230ef49b29f836fc818c0
#
_cell.length_a   1.000
_cell.length_b   1.000
_cell.length_c   1.000
_cell.angle_alpha   90.00
_cell.angle_beta   90.00
_cell.angle_gamma   90.00
#
_symmetry.space_group_name_H-M   'P 1'
#
loop_
_entity.id
_entity.type
_entity.pdbx_description
1 polymer ?
#
loop_
_entity_poly.entity_id
_entity_poly.type
_entity_poly.pdbx_seq_one_letter_code
_entity_poly.pdbx_strand_id
1 'polypeptide(L)'
;MVRRSLVLILIAALACWSQAAAASAQSGQPALPGAAAFQQNCASCHGSNGKGSQRAPSLEAAGDAGFVSQMVRSGRDGMPSFSGRLSDAQISAVSEYVASSIATVSLTGGDLSRGGVLYRLDCAGCHGATARGGALVHTGGNAPALTGLAPVAIASAIRGGPGPMPVFPVGVISSHDLSSIVAYVQLLQQPEHPGGVSLGYRGPVTEGMASIGVLGVLVLLVLWIERRGRG
;
A
#
# COMPACT_ATOMS: atom_id res chain seq x y z
N MET A 1 30.62 41.85 46.35
CA MET A 1 30.54 40.52 45.71
C MET A 1 29.23 40.31 44.93
N VAL A 2 28.09 40.76 45.42
CA VAL A 2 26.74 40.55 44.79
C VAL A 2 26.59 41.14 43.36
N ARG A 3 27.21 42.31 43.06
CA ARG A 3 27.10 42.95 41.75
C ARG A 3 27.77 42.18 40.60
N ARG A 4 28.87 41.45 40.83
CA ARG A 4 29.56 40.63 39.80
C ARG A 4 28.76 39.37 39.45
N SER A 5 28.06 38.76 40.42
CA SER A 5 27.23 37.59 40.19
C SER A 5 25.97 37.88 39.36
N LEU A 6 25.34 39.03 39.53
CA LEU A 6 24.17 39.47 38.75
C LEU A 6 24.50 39.74 37.27
N VAL A 7 25.66 40.28 36.96
CA VAL A 7 26.10 40.54 35.58
C VAL A 7 26.39 39.22 34.85
N LEU A 8 27.00 38.24 35.52
CA LEU A 8 27.27 36.91 34.93
C LEU A 8 25.98 36.12 34.66
N ILE A 9 24.96 36.21 35.51
CA ILE A 9 23.65 35.56 35.30
C ILE A 9 22.91 36.19 34.11
N LEU A 10 22.97 37.51 33.95
CA LEU A 10 22.35 38.22 32.81
C LEU A 10 23.03 37.88 31.48
N ILE A 11 24.35 37.72 31.44
CA ILE A 11 25.08 37.33 30.24
C ILE A 11 24.77 35.87 29.86
N ALA A 12 24.65 34.95 30.83
CA ALA A 12 24.29 33.58 30.59
C ALA A 12 22.82 33.42 30.07
N ALA A 13 21.89 34.22 30.57
CA ALA A 13 20.51 34.23 30.10
C ALA A 13 20.37 34.79 28.66
N LEU A 14 21.13 35.80 28.28
CA LEU A 14 21.18 36.35 26.93
C LEU A 14 21.82 35.35 25.93
N ALA A 15 22.83 34.61 26.33
CA ALA A 15 23.47 33.58 25.50
C ALA A 15 22.54 32.38 25.24
N CYS A 16 21.71 32.00 26.22
CA CYS A 16 20.70 30.91 26.03
C CYS A 16 19.58 31.33 25.08
N TRP A 17 19.16 32.57 25.07
CA TRP A 17 18.13 33.08 24.16
C TRP A 17 18.58 33.16 22.71
N SER A 18 19.87 33.49 22.47
CA SER A 18 20.40 33.51 21.10
C SER A 18 20.53 32.12 20.47
N GLN A 19 20.71 31.07 21.27
CA GLN A 19 20.73 29.68 20.76
C GLN A 19 19.35 29.12 20.45
N ALA A 20 18.32 29.53 21.19
CA ALA A 20 16.94 29.13 20.90
C ALA A 20 16.40 29.75 19.59
N ALA A 21 16.84 30.95 19.23
CA ALA A 21 16.47 31.60 17.97
C ALA A 21 17.16 30.99 16.74
N ALA A 22 18.35 30.41 16.89
CA ALA A 22 19.05 29.73 15.78
C ALA A 22 18.46 28.35 15.45
N ALA A 23 17.85 27.65 16.41
CA ALA A 23 17.18 26.36 16.17
C ALA A 23 15.86 26.51 15.41
N SER A 24 15.22 27.67 15.45
CA SER A 24 13.95 27.95 14.76
C SER A 24 14.11 28.40 13.32
N ALA A 25 15.33 28.75 12.87
CA ALA A 25 15.58 29.24 11.52
C ALA A 25 15.79 28.18 10.45
N GLN A 26 15.83 26.88 10.82
CA GLN A 26 16.03 25.80 9.87
C GLN A 26 14.73 25.24 9.27
N SER A 27 13.56 25.68 9.71
CA SER A 27 12.26 25.27 9.18
C SER A 27 11.70 26.13 8.04
N GLY A 28 12.46 27.10 7.56
CA GLY A 28 12.01 28.14 6.63
C GLY A 28 12.56 28.07 5.19
N GLN A 29 13.13 26.93 4.74
CA GLN A 29 13.37 26.80 3.32
C GLN A 29 12.02 26.65 2.59
N PRO A 30 11.71 27.52 1.61
CA PRO A 30 10.50 27.34 0.81
C PRO A 30 10.52 25.94 0.23
N ALA A 31 9.41 25.20 0.42
CA ALA A 31 9.26 23.88 -0.13
C ALA A 31 9.48 23.97 -1.66
N LEU A 32 10.47 23.26 -2.17
CA LEU A 32 10.68 23.19 -3.61
C LEU A 32 9.39 22.66 -4.25
N PRO A 33 8.91 23.24 -5.36
CA PRO A 33 7.83 22.64 -6.13
C PRO A 33 8.14 21.18 -6.41
N GLY A 34 7.13 20.30 -6.36
CA GLY A 34 7.31 18.85 -6.48
C GLY A 34 8.13 18.43 -7.71
N ALA A 35 7.92 19.12 -8.84
CA ALA A 35 8.72 18.93 -10.06
C ALA A 35 10.22 19.23 -9.84
N ALA A 36 10.55 20.33 -9.16
CA ALA A 36 11.94 20.67 -8.88
C ALA A 36 12.58 19.68 -7.90
N ALA A 37 11.86 19.28 -6.85
CA ALA A 37 12.30 18.25 -5.92
C ALA A 37 12.58 16.91 -6.63
N PHE A 38 11.72 16.52 -7.56
CA PHE A 38 11.88 15.33 -8.39
C PHE A 38 13.14 15.41 -9.26
N GLN A 39 13.32 16.48 -10.01
CA GLN A 39 14.47 16.67 -10.90
C GLN A 39 15.80 16.63 -10.14
N GLN A 40 15.84 17.22 -8.94
CA GLN A 40 17.08 17.30 -8.15
C GLN A 40 17.43 15.99 -7.45
N ASN A 41 16.44 15.19 -7.02
CA ASN A 41 16.68 14.07 -6.12
C ASN A 41 16.33 12.69 -6.70
N CYS A 42 15.46 12.62 -7.70
CA CYS A 42 14.89 11.37 -8.19
C CYS A 42 15.24 11.07 -9.66
N ALA A 43 15.31 12.12 -10.49
CA ALA A 43 15.47 12.00 -11.95
C ALA A 43 16.75 11.28 -12.38
N SER A 44 17.85 11.41 -11.62
CA SER A 44 19.12 10.73 -11.91
C SER A 44 19.02 9.19 -11.93
N CYS A 45 18.05 8.64 -11.20
CA CYS A 45 17.79 7.21 -11.16
C CYS A 45 16.52 6.84 -11.95
N HIS A 46 15.41 7.56 -11.74
CA HIS A 46 14.12 7.23 -12.35
C HIS A 46 13.90 7.83 -13.75
N GLY A 47 14.88 8.57 -14.27
CA GLY A 47 14.74 9.33 -15.53
C GLY A 47 14.00 10.65 -15.32
N SER A 48 14.30 11.65 -16.16
CA SER A 48 13.72 13.01 -16.04
C SER A 48 12.21 13.06 -16.21
N ASN A 49 11.64 12.05 -16.87
CA ASN A 49 10.21 11.87 -17.10
C ASN A 49 9.60 10.72 -16.26
N GLY A 50 10.35 10.13 -15.34
CA GLY A 50 9.88 9.03 -14.49
C GLY A 50 9.70 7.68 -15.19
N LYS A 51 10.15 7.52 -16.45
CA LYS A 51 9.98 6.26 -17.20
C LYS A 51 10.94 5.14 -16.78
N GLY A 52 11.77 5.41 -15.79
CA GLY A 52 12.77 4.46 -15.31
C GLY A 52 14.08 4.55 -16.07
N SER A 53 15.04 3.77 -15.62
CA SER A 53 16.37 3.60 -16.23
C SER A 53 16.93 2.23 -15.83
N GLN A 54 18.19 1.94 -16.17
CA GLN A 54 18.87 0.76 -15.66
C GLN A 54 19.10 0.77 -14.13
N ARG A 55 18.95 1.95 -13.49
CA ARG A 55 19.19 2.13 -12.05
C ARG A 55 17.94 2.04 -11.20
N ALA A 56 16.78 2.37 -11.79
CA ALA A 56 15.52 2.42 -11.04
C ALA A 56 14.31 2.16 -11.97
N PRO A 57 13.22 1.58 -11.43
CA PRO A 57 12.03 1.25 -12.20
C PRO A 57 11.28 2.49 -12.69
N SER A 58 10.38 2.28 -13.66
CA SER A 58 9.38 3.27 -14.08
C SER A 58 8.43 3.62 -12.95
N LEU A 59 8.03 4.89 -12.88
CA LEU A 59 7.05 5.43 -11.93
C LEU A 59 5.66 5.59 -12.55
N GLU A 60 5.42 5.05 -13.75
CA GLU A 60 4.13 5.20 -14.47
C GLU A 60 2.93 4.66 -13.68
N ALA A 61 3.12 3.69 -12.80
CA ALA A 61 2.07 3.15 -11.93
C ALA A 61 2.11 3.70 -10.49
N ALA A 62 2.96 4.68 -10.19
CA ALA A 62 3.09 5.27 -8.87
C ALA A 62 2.03 6.36 -8.60
N GLY A 63 0.76 6.07 -8.90
CA GLY A 63 -0.36 7.02 -8.79
C GLY A 63 -0.93 7.19 -7.38
N ASP A 64 -0.37 6.55 -6.36
CA ASP A 64 -0.76 6.73 -4.96
C ASP A 64 0.29 7.57 -4.24
N ALA A 65 -0.03 8.83 -3.94
CA ALA A 65 0.89 9.75 -3.28
C ALA A 65 1.30 9.30 -1.87
N GLY A 66 0.40 8.63 -1.15
CA GLY A 66 0.68 8.08 0.18
C GLY A 66 1.71 6.96 0.09
N PHE A 67 1.54 6.05 -0.85
CA PHE A 67 2.51 5.00 -1.13
C PHE A 67 3.87 5.58 -1.55
N VAL A 68 3.90 6.54 -2.48
CA VAL A 68 5.14 7.22 -2.90
C VAL A 68 5.82 7.88 -1.71
N SER A 69 5.08 8.59 -0.85
CA SER A 69 5.61 9.23 0.35
C SER A 69 6.28 8.21 1.29
N GLN A 70 5.64 7.07 1.51
CA GLN A 70 6.20 5.99 2.32
C GLN A 70 7.51 5.47 1.72
N MET A 71 7.55 5.20 0.41
CA MET A 71 8.75 4.71 -0.28
C MET A 71 9.89 5.73 -0.24
N VAL A 72 9.60 7.02 -0.43
CA VAL A 72 10.59 8.10 -0.34
C VAL A 72 11.17 8.18 1.08
N ARG A 73 10.36 8.00 2.11
CA ARG A 73 10.81 8.03 3.51
C ARG A 73 11.66 6.83 3.88
N SER A 74 11.22 5.63 3.54
CA SER A 74 11.89 4.39 3.98
C SER A 74 13.06 4.00 3.07
N GLY A 75 12.99 4.31 1.79
CA GLY A 75 13.87 3.73 0.77
C GLY A 75 13.59 2.25 0.56
N ARG A 76 14.24 1.64 -0.43
CA ARG A 76 14.17 0.19 -0.70
C ARG A 76 15.12 -0.24 -1.82
N ASP A 77 15.74 -1.43 -1.69
CA ASP A 77 16.44 -2.15 -2.78
C ASP A 77 17.32 -1.24 -3.67
N GLY A 78 18.23 -0.48 -3.07
CA GLY A 78 19.08 0.48 -3.78
C GLY A 78 18.50 1.89 -3.87
N MET A 79 17.22 2.11 -3.59
CA MET A 79 16.66 3.44 -3.38
C MET A 79 16.97 3.91 -1.96
N PRO A 80 17.72 5.02 -1.78
CA PRO A 80 18.05 5.51 -0.46
C PRO A 80 16.81 6.07 0.26
N SER A 81 16.83 6.04 1.60
CA SER A 81 15.89 6.81 2.41
C SER A 81 16.17 8.30 2.25
N PHE A 82 15.10 9.08 2.10
CA PHE A 82 15.15 10.53 2.06
C PHE A 82 14.66 11.19 3.36
N SER A 83 14.27 10.39 4.37
CA SER A 83 14.01 10.90 5.71
C SER A 83 15.23 11.62 6.25
N GLY A 84 15.06 12.88 6.72
CA GLY A 84 16.15 13.74 7.18
C GLY A 84 16.99 14.41 6.07
N ARG A 85 16.80 14.03 4.79
CA ARG A 85 17.41 14.71 3.62
C ARG A 85 16.44 15.67 2.95
N LEU A 86 15.17 15.34 2.94
CA LEU A 86 14.06 16.16 2.51
C LEU A 86 13.14 16.45 3.70
N SER A 87 12.60 17.66 3.76
CA SER A 87 11.56 17.99 4.73
C SER A 87 10.25 17.26 4.41
N ASP A 88 9.35 17.15 5.39
CA ASP A 88 8.04 16.55 5.18
C ASP A 88 7.24 17.23 4.07
N ALA A 89 7.33 18.56 3.98
CA ALA A 89 6.70 19.32 2.92
C ALA A 89 7.28 19.00 1.53
N GLN A 90 8.59 18.81 1.42
CA GLN A 90 9.25 18.40 0.17
C GLN A 90 8.89 16.97 -0.22
N ILE A 91 8.82 16.06 0.75
CA ILE A 91 8.38 14.67 0.51
C ILE A 91 6.92 14.66 0.04
N SER A 92 6.03 15.42 0.67
CA SER A 92 4.64 15.53 0.22
C SER A 92 4.55 16.10 -1.20
N ALA A 93 5.24 17.20 -1.48
CA ALA A 93 5.22 17.86 -2.78
C ALA A 93 5.75 16.96 -3.91
N VAL A 94 6.84 16.20 -3.69
CA VAL A 94 7.37 15.29 -4.71
C VAL A 94 6.46 14.07 -4.89
N SER A 95 5.83 13.58 -3.83
CA SER A 95 4.89 12.46 -3.91
C SER A 95 3.63 12.81 -4.69
N GLU A 96 3.06 13.98 -4.44
CA GLU A 96 1.95 14.52 -5.21
C GLU A 96 2.31 14.73 -6.69
N TYR A 97 3.49 15.27 -6.96
CA TYR A 97 3.97 15.47 -8.34
C TYR A 97 4.11 14.12 -9.08
N VAL A 98 4.70 13.11 -8.45
CA VAL A 98 4.82 11.76 -9.03
C VAL A 98 3.44 11.19 -9.31
N ALA A 99 2.55 11.22 -8.33
CA ALA A 99 1.21 10.64 -8.45
C ALA A 99 0.32 11.34 -9.47
N SER A 100 0.41 12.66 -9.61
CA SER A 100 -0.47 13.44 -10.47
C SER A 100 0.08 13.73 -11.87
N SER A 101 1.42 13.79 -12.01
CA SER A 101 2.05 14.29 -13.24
C SER A 101 2.94 13.26 -13.94
N ILE A 102 3.44 12.25 -13.22
CA ILE A 102 4.28 11.19 -13.80
C ILE A 102 3.51 9.89 -13.98
N ALA A 103 2.66 9.53 -13.02
CA ALA A 103 1.86 8.31 -13.11
C ALA A 103 0.83 8.42 -14.24
N THR A 104 0.95 7.53 -15.24
CA THR A 104 0.12 7.54 -16.47
C THR A 104 -0.56 6.21 -16.74
N VAL A 105 -0.36 5.20 -15.86
CA VAL A 105 -0.95 3.88 -16.10
C VAL A 105 -2.47 3.94 -16.09
N SER A 106 -3.09 3.46 -17.18
CA SER A 106 -4.53 3.25 -17.23
C SER A 106 -4.87 1.92 -16.55
N LEU A 107 -5.80 1.95 -15.61
CA LEU A 107 -6.34 0.76 -14.91
C LEU A 107 -7.72 0.36 -15.42
N THR A 108 -8.12 0.86 -16.61
CA THR A 108 -9.37 0.52 -17.28
C THR A 108 -9.16 -0.63 -18.28
N GLY A 109 -10.23 -1.38 -18.58
CA GLY A 109 -10.21 -2.42 -19.62
C GLY A 109 -9.45 -3.69 -19.25
N GLY A 110 -9.26 -3.97 -17.97
CA GLY A 110 -8.66 -5.23 -17.52
C GLY A 110 -9.55 -6.44 -17.78
N ASP A 111 -8.94 -7.55 -18.23
CA ASP A 111 -9.59 -8.84 -18.41
C ASP A 111 -9.65 -9.61 -17.07
N LEU A 112 -10.87 -9.86 -16.58
CA LEU A 112 -11.09 -10.55 -15.29
C LEU A 112 -10.57 -11.99 -15.29
N SER A 113 -10.70 -12.72 -16.39
CA SER A 113 -10.24 -14.11 -16.51
C SER A 113 -8.71 -14.15 -16.44
N ARG A 114 -8.05 -13.29 -17.21
CA ARG A 114 -6.60 -13.14 -17.22
C ARG A 114 -6.10 -12.68 -15.86
N GLY A 115 -6.73 -11.67 -15.26
CA GLY A 115 -6.41 -11.17 -13.92
C GLY A 115 -6.53 -12.25 -12.85
N GLY A 116 -7.57 -13.08 -12.92
CA GLY A 116 -7.77 -14.21 -12.02
C GLY A 116 -6.69 -15.28 -12.14
N VAL A 117 -6.23 -15.59 -13.35
CA VAL A 117 -5.11 -16.53 -13.57
C VAL A 117 -3.83 -15.97 -12.95
N LEU A 118 -3.46 -14.73 -13.28
CA LEU A 118 -2.24 -14.08 -12.79
C LEU A 118 -2.26 -13.91 -11.27
N TYR A 119 -3.40 -13.49 -10.71
CA TYR A 119 -3.54 -13.36 -9.26
C TYR A 119 -3.28 -14.67 -8.53
N ARG A 120 -3.83 -15.78 -9.02
CA ARG A 120 -3.60 -17.11 -8.41
C ARG A 120 -2.16 -17.58 -8.51
N LEU A 121 -1.47 -17.25 -9.60
CA LEU A 121 -0.07 -17.63 -9.81
C LEU A 121 0.89 -16.81 -8.96
N ASP A 122 0.72 -15.48 -8.92
CA ASP A 122 1.74 -14.57 -8.43
C ASP A 122 1.40 -13.89 -7.09
N CYS A 123 0.11 -13.86 -6.70
CA CYS A 123 -0.34 -13.06 -5.57
C CYS A 123 -1.01 -13.87 -4.45
N ALA A 124 -1.80 -14.90 -4.82
CA ALA A 124 -2.64 -15.64 -3.88
C ALA A 124 -1.84 -16.41 -2.83
N GLY A 125 -0.59 -16.81 -3.13
CA GLY A 125 0.30 -17.49 -2.19
C GLY A 125 0.58 -16.68 -0.91
N CYS A 126 0.60 -15.34 -1.04
CA CYS A 126 0.78 -14.43 0.09
C CYS A 126 -0.54 -13.78 0.53
N HIS A 127 -1.33 -13.26 -0.42
CA HIS A 127 -2.53 -12.48 -0.13
C HIS A 127 -3.82 -13.32 0.04
N GLY A 128 -3.71 -14.65 -0.10
CA GLY A 128 -4.85 -15.56 -0.05
C GLY A 128 -5.72 -15.53 -1.30
N ALA A 129 -6.46 -16.62 -1.56
CA ALA A 129 -7.31 -16.76 -2.76
C ALA A 129 -8.44 -15.72 -2.83
N THR A 130 -8.84 -15.17 -1.68
CA THR A 130 -9.92 -14.17 -1.54
C THR A 130 -9.41 -12.77 -1.26
N ALA A 131 -8.10 -12.52 -1.44
CA ALA A 131 -7.44 -11.24 -1.19
C ALA A 131 -7.60 -10.71 0.26
N ARG A 132 -7.83 -11.59 1.23
CA ARG A 132 -7.99 -11.25 2.66
C ARG A 132 -6.68 -11.25 3.44
N GLY A 133 -5.56 -11.43 2.75
CA GLY A 133 -4.25 -11.56 3.37
C GLY A 133 -3.95 -12.99 3.81
N GLY A 134 -2.75 -13.21 4.30
CA GLY A 134 -2.28 -14.51 4.75
C GLY A 134 -0.95 -14.46 5.48
N ALA A 135 -0.59 -15.56 6.15
CA ALA A 135 0.69 -15.69 6.84
C ALA A 135 1.84 -15.85 5.84
N LEU A 136 2.93 -15.14 6.08
CA LEU A 136 4.18 -15.22 5.30
C LEU A 136 5.12 -16.25 5.93
N VAL A 137 5.10 -17.47 5.41
CA VAL A 137 5.80 -18.63 6.02
C VAL A 137 7.32 -18.43 6.08
N HIS A 138 7.90 -17.75 5.09
CA HIS A 138 9.37 -17.63 4.97
C HIS A 138 9.96 -16.36 5.57
N THR A 139 9.18 -15.28 5.71
CA THR A 139 9.67 -13.98 6.17
C THR A 139 9.13 -13.59 7.54
N GLY A 140 8.18 -14.36 8.06
CA GLY A 140 7.39 -14.01 9.25
C GLY A 140 6.40 -12.87 8.99
N GLY A 141 5.40 -12.75 9.83
CA GLY A 141 4.33 -11.74 9.68
C GLY A 141 3.21 -12.16 8.73
N ASN A 142 2.43 -11.19 8.29
CA ASN A 142 1.27 -11.42 7.43
C ASN A 142 1.30 -10.49 6.22
N ALA A 143 0.95 -11.01 5.05
CA ALA A 143 0.57 -10.17 3.91
C ALA A 143 -0.76 -9.47 4.23
N PRO A 144 -0.90 -8.17 3.98
CA PRO A 144 -2.11 -7.44 4.28
C PRO A 144 -3.27 -7.89 3.39
N ALA A 145 -4.50 -7.69 3.89
CA ALA A 145 -5.69 -7.78 3.06
C ALA A 145 -5.64 -6.69 1.96
N LEU A 146 -6.08 -7.06 0.76
CA LEU A 146 -6.21 -6.12 -0.35
C LEU A 146 -7.62 -5.50 -0.43
N THR A 147 -8.53 -5.93 0.44
CA THR A 147 -9.90 -5.43 0.51
C THR A 147 -9.93 -3.99 0.99
N GLY A 148 -10.71 -3.13 0.31
CA GLY A 148 -10.82 -1.71 0.63
C GLY A 148 -9.71 -0.84 0.03
N LEU A 149 -8.72 -1.41 -0.66
CA LEU A 149 -7.68 -0.63 -1.32
C LEU A 149 -8.18 -0.06 -2.65
N ALA A 150 -7.81 1.18 -2.93
CA ALA A 150 -8.05 1.80 -4.23
C ALA A 150 -7.26 1.10 -5.34
N PRO A 151 -7.78 1.04 -6.59
CA PRO A 151 -7.08 0.45 -7.72
C PRO A 151 -5.65 0.94 -7.90
N VAL A 152 -5.44 2.25 -7.76
CA VAL A 152 -4.13 2.89 -7.90
C VAL A 152 -3.14 2.47 -6.79
N ALA A 153 -3.61 2.24 -5.57
CA ALA A 153 -2.78 1.76 -4.46
C ALA A 153 -2.29 0.33 -4.72
N ILE A 154 -3.17 -0.54 -5.24
CA ILE A 154 -2.82 -1.91 -5.63
C ILE A 154 -1.77 -1.89 -6.75
N ALA A 155 -1.97 -1.08 -7.79
CA ALA A 155 -1.03 -0.94 -8.90
C ALA A 155 0.34 -0.43 -8.44
N SER A 156 0.35 0.60 -7.58
CA SER A 156 1.57 1.16 -6.99
C SER A 156 2.32 0.12 -6.16
N ALA A 157 1.60 -0.69 -5.37
CA ALA A 157 2.20 -1.77 -4.58
C ALA A 157 2.81 -2.87 -5.45
N ILE A 158 2.14 -3.29 -6.52
CA ILE A 158 2.66 -4.30 -7.46
C ILE A 158 3.97 -3.81 -8.10
N ARG A 159 4.05 -2.55 -8.50
CA ARG A 159 5.24 -1.97 -9.13
C ARG A 159 6.34 -1.60 -8.14
N GLY A 160 5.98 -1.21 -6.94
CA GLY A 160 6.93 -0.77 -5.90
C GLY A 160 7.35 -1.86 -4.93
N GLY A 161 6.53 -2.89 -4.74
CA GLY A 161 6.81 -4.03 -3.86
C GLY A 161 7.11 -3.63 -2.41
N PRO A 162 6.16 -3.16 -1.61
CA PRO A 162 6.41 -2.70 -0.24
C PRO A 162 6.81 -3.85 0.69
N GLY A 163 7.75 -3.58 1.60
CA GLY A 163 8.22 -4.57 2.58
C GLY A 163 8.74 -5.85 1.92
N PRO A 164 8.28 -7.04 2.29
CA PRO A 164 8.72 -8.31 1.71
C PRO A 164 8.05 -8.64 0.36
N MET A 165 7.12 -7.81 -0.12
CA MET A 165 6.46 -8.02 -1.42
C MET A 165 7.48 -7.85 -2.56
N PRO A 166 7.56 -8.76 -3.53
CA PRO A 166 8.45 -8.60 -4.68
C PRO A 166 8.01 -7.43 -5.58
N VAL A 167 8.97 -6.86 -6.29
CA VAL A 167 8.71 -5.88 -7.36
C VAL A 167 8.35 -6.63 -8.63
N PHE A 168 7.27 -6.24 -9.29
CA PHE A 168 6.87 -6.76 -10.59
C PHE A 168 7.04 -5.68 -11.67
N PRO A 169 8.19 -5.63 -12.36
CA PRO A 169 8.43 -4.64 -13.41
C PRO A 169 7.55 -4.91 -14.65
N VAL A 170 7.47 -3.93 -15.55
CA VAL A 170 6.64 -4.02 -16.78
C VAL A 170 7.02 -5.23 -17.67
N GLY A 171 8.29 -5.66 -17.65
CA GLY A 171 8.75 -6.85 -18.38
C GLY A 171 8.24 -8.17 -17.79
N VAL A 172 7.78 -8.21 -16.53
CA VAL A 172 7.22 -9.40 -15.87
C VAL A 172 5.70 -9.37 -15.91
N ILE A 173 5.09 -8.25 -15.48
CA ILE A 173 3.65 -8.01 -15.56
C ILE A 173 3.45 -6.79 -16.47
N SER A 174 2.91 -6.99 -17.66
CA SER A 174 2.62 -5.89 -18.60
C SER A 174 1.64 -4.89 -18.01
N SER A 175 1.47 -3.71 -18.61
CA SER A 175 0.48 -2.73 -18.14
C SER A 175 -0.96 -3.24 -18.29
N HIS A 176 -1.24 -4.05 -19.34
CA HIS A 176 -2.52 -4.72 -19.52
C HIS A 176 -2.75 -5.80 -18.45
N ASP A 177 -1.75 -6.62 -18.15
CA ASP A 177 -1.83 -7.63 -17.08
C ASP A 177 -2.00 -6.98 -15.71
N LEU A 178 -1.33 -5.84 -15.46
CA LEU A 178 -1.52 -5.05 -14.24
C LEU A 178 -2.98 -4.60 -14.08
N SER A 179 -3.57 -4.00 -15.13
CA SER A 179 -4.98 -3.60 -15.10
C SER A 179 -5.93 -4.79 -14.91
N SER A 180 -5.60 -5.93 -15.48
CA SER A 180 -6.36 -7.19 -15.33
C SER A 180 -6.31 -7.71 -13.89
N ILE A 181 -5.12 -7.75 -13.26
CA ILE A 181 -4.97 -8.13 -11.85
C ILE A 181 -5.74 -7.17 -10.94
N VAL A 182 -5.62 -5.86 -11.17
CA VAL A 182 -6.32 -4.85 -10.38
C VAL A 182 -7.83 -5.01 -10.51
N ALA A 183 -8.36 -5.21 -11.72
CA ALA A 183 -9.78 -5.45 -11.96
C ALA A 183 -10.27 -6.71 -11.23
N TYR A 184 -9.49 -7.79 -11.25
CA TYR A 184 -9.83 -9.03 -10.53
C TYR A 184 -9.82 -8.83 -9.01
N VAL A 185 -8.83 -8.11 -8.45
CA VAL A 185 -8.81 -7.78 -7.02
C VAL A 185 -10.01 -6.92 -6.63
N GLN A 186 -10.43 -5.97 -7.48
CA GLN A 186 -11.65 -5.18 -7.26
C GLN A 186 -12.90 -6.06 -7.24
N LEU A 187 -12.99 -7.08 -8.12
CA LEU A 187 -14.06 -8.07 -8.09
C LEU A 187 -14.07 -8.85 -6.77
N LEU A 188 -12.91 -9.26 -6.27
CA LEU A 188 -12.80 -9.97 -4.97
C LEU A 188 -13.21 -9.10 -3.78
N GLN A 189 -13.15 -7.76 -3.91
CA GLN A 189 -13.60 -6.84 -2.87
C GLN A 189 -15.13 -6.75 -2.77
N GLN A 190 -15.82 -6.94 -3.88
CA GLN A 190 -17.27 -6.89 -4.00
C GLN A 190 -17.79 -8.15 -4.73
N PRO A 191 -17.59 -9.33 -4.14
CA PRO A 191 -18.02 -10.54 -4.80
C PRO A 191 -19.55 -10.56 -4.91
N GLU A 192 -20.02 -10.89 -6.09
CA GLU A 192 -21.44 -11.13 -6.31
C GLU A 192 -21.91 -12.29 -5.46
N HIS A 193 -23.06 -12.14 -4.82
CA HIS A 193 -23.76 -13.20 -4.10
C HIS A 193 -24.98 -13.65 -4.93
N PRO A 194 -24.83 -14.62 -5.83
CA PRO A 194 -25.95 -15.15 -6.58
C PRO A 194 -26.88 -15.99 -5.69
N GLY A 195 -27.56 -15.33 -4.76
CA GLY A 195 -28.49 -15.93 -3.81
C GLY A 195 -27.87 -16.31 -2.46
N GLY A 196 -28.55 -15.98 -1.39
CA GLY A 196 -28.16 -16.30 -0.03
C GLY A 196 -27.56 -15.14 0.78
N VAL A 197 -27.44 -15.36 2.09
CA VAL A 197 -26.83 -14.38 3.04
C VAL A 197 -25.33 -14.64 3.09
N SER A 198 -24.52 -13.62 2.83
CA SER A 198 -23.08 -13.71 2.97
C SER A 198 -22.67 -14.02 4.40
N LEU A 199 -21.89 -15.08 4.61
CA LEU A 199 -21.26 -15.41 5.88
C LEU A 199 -19.94 -14.62 6.10
N GLY A 200 -19.69 -13.56 5.33
CA GLY A 200 -18.55 -12.66 5.49
C GLY A 200 -17.23 -13.22 4.97
N TYR A 201 -17.26 -14.20 4.06
CA TYR A 201 -16.08 -14.82 3.44
C TYR A 201 -15.02 -15.30 4.44
N ARG A 202 -15.46 -15.89 5.55
CA ARG A 202 -14.58 -16.41 6.60
C ARG A 202 -13.88 -17.72 6.24
N GLY A 203 -14.06 -18.17 4.99
CA GLY A 203 -13.42 -19.35 4.43
C GLY A 203 -14.26 -20.62 4.49
N PRO A 204 -13.81 -21.69 3.80
CA PRO A 204 -14.59 -22.89 3.57
C PRO A 204 -14.99 -23.67 4.84
N VAL A 205 -14.25 -23.51 5.93
CA VAL A 205 -14.55 -24.20 7.20
C VAL A 205 -15.84 -23.68 7.82
N THR A 206 -16.01 -22.36 7.93
CA THR A 206 -17.23 -21.75 8.50
C THR A 206 -18.45 -21.95 7.62
N GLU A 207 -18.27 -21.88 6.31
CA GLU A 207 -19.34 -22.12 5.32
C GLU A 207 -19.75 -23.60 5.29
N GLY A 208 -18.78 -24.50 5.37
CA GLY A 208 -19.00 -25.94 5.48
C GLY A 208 -19.72 -26.32 6.78
N MET A 209 -19.34 -25.75 7.92
CA MET A 209 -20.01 -26.02 9.19
C MET A 209 -21.46 -25.52 9.20
N ALA A 210 -21.76 -24.37 8.62
CA ALA A 210 -23.12 -23.86 8.47
C ALA A 210 -23.95 -24.80 7.59
N SER A 211 -23.40 -25.30 6.48
CA SER A 211 -24.07 -26.25 5.58
C SER A 211 -24.34 -27.58 6.25
N ILE A 212 -23.40 -28.13 7.03
CA ILE A 212 -23.58 -29.36 7.82
C ILE A 212 -24.67 -29.17 8.88
N GLY A 213 -24.70 -28.00 9.55
CA GLY A 213 -25.73 -27.66 10.53
C GLY A 213 -27.14 -27.67 9.91
N VAL A 214 -27.29 -27.01 8.75
CA VAL A 214 -28.56 -26.97 8.01
C VAL A 214 -28.99 -28.39 7.58
N LEU A 215 -28.06 -29.20 7.05
CA LEU A 215 -28.32 -30.57 6.66
C LEU A 215 -28.76 -31.40 7.87
N GLY A 216 -28.11 -31.29 9.01
CA GLY A 216 -28.48 -31.95 10.26
C GLY A 216 -29.90 -31.61 10.70
N VAL A 217 -30.29 -30.35 10.65
CA VAL A 217 -31.68 -29.94 10.97
C VAL A 217 -32.69 -30.55 10.00
N LEU A 218 -32.39 -30.56 8.69
CA LEU A 218 -33.28 -31.19 7.69
C LEU A 218 -33.47 -32.70 7.94
N VAL A 219 -32.39 -33.43 8.24
CA VAL A 219 -32.45 -34.84 8.55
C VAL A 219 -33.31 -35.07 9.80
N LEU A 220 -33.13 -34.30 10.87
CA LEU A 220 -33.94 -34.41 12.08
C LEU A 220 -35.43 -34.12 11.80
N LEU A 221 -35.73 -33.17 10.92
CA LEU A 221 -37.07 -32.81 10.52
C LEU A 221 -37.75 -33.95 9.76
N VAL A 222 -37.04 -34.60 8.83
CA VAL A 222 -37.54 -35.79 8.10
C VAL A 222 -37.83 -36.94 9.06
N LEU A 223 -36.89 -37.25 9.95
CA LEU A 223 -37.09 -38.34 10.94
C LEU A 223 -38.27 -38.04 11.89
N TRP A 224 -38.49 -36.77 12.24
CA TRP A 224 -39.63 -36.39 13.07
C TRP A 224 -40.96 -36.53 12.32
N ILE A 225 -41.02 -36.15 11.05
CA ILE A 225 -42.22 -36.34 10.19
C ILE A 225 -42.54 -37.83 10.03
N GLU A 226 -41.52 -38.64 9.73
CA GLU A 226 -41.72 -40.11 9.62
C GLU A 226 -42.25 -40.74 10.92
N ARG A 227 -41.75 -40.32 12.07
CA ARG A 227 -42.25 -40.79 13.36
C ARG A 227 -43.71 -40.42 13.62
N ARG A 228 -44.13 -39.21 13.24
CA ARG A 228 -45.51 -38.76 13.36
C ARG A 228 -46.47 -39.46 12.40
N GLY A 229 -46.00 -39.88 11.24
CA GLY A 229 -46.84 -40.59 10.25
C GLY A 229 -47.05 -42.09 10.56
N ARG A 230 -46.32 -42.65 11.55
CA ARG A 230 -46.43 -44.05 11.96
C ARG A 230 -47.25 -44.25 13.24
N GLY A 231 -47.75 -43.21 13.88
CA GLY A 231 -48.63 -43.27 15.03
C GLY A 231 -50.02 -42.75 14.71
#